data_49fa47ea19695fc678bf62d00b2952c9
#
_entry.id   49fa47ea19695fc678bf62d00b2952c9
#
_cell.length_a   1.000
_cell.length_b   1.000
_cell.length_c   1.000
_cell.angle_alpha   90.00
_cell.angle_beta   90.00
_cell.angle_gamma   90.00
#
_symmetry.space_group_name_H-M   'P 1'
#
loop_
_entity.id
_entity.type
_entity.pdbx_description
1 polymer ?
#
loop_
_entity_poly.entity_id
_entity_poly.type
_entity_poly.pdbx_seq_one_letter_code
_entity_poly.pdbx_strand_id
1 'polypeptide(L)'
;MDETPILEFEGVDTYYGSIQALYDIHLKVFKGELVCLLGGNASGKSTALKTILGVCQIKKGAVRLKGERIEGKPTKYIISRGVAIVPENRRIFPRLSVLENLEMGAYLRNDKDQIKADLQKVFELFPRLKERINQTGMTLSGGEQQMLAMG
;
A
#
# COMPACT_ATOMS: atom_id res chain seq x y z
N MET A 1 14.20 -11.35 22.67
CA MET A 1 13.49 -10.06 22.71
C MET A 1 12.23 -10.25 21.86
N ASP A 2 11.06 -10.23 22.50
CA ASP A 2 9.80 -10.29 21.76
C ASP A 2 9.60 -8.97 21.04
N GLU A 3 10.03 -8.90 19.79
CA GLU A 3 9.80 -7.75 18.94
C GLU A 3 8.32 -7.75 18.53
N THR A 4 7.58 -6.70 18.88
CA THR A 4 6.17 -6.56 18.47
C THR A 4 6.09 -6.45 16.95
N PRO A 5 5.30 -7.31 16.26
CA PRO A 5 5.17 -7.23 14.81
C PRO A 5 4.56 -5.89 14.39
N ILE A 6 5.03 -5.34 13.26
CA ILE A 6 4.43 -4.12 12.69
C ILE A 6 3.08 -4.39 12.03
N LEU A 7 2.87 -5.62 11.55
CA LEU A 7 1.60 -6.11 11.02
C LEU A 7 1.36 -7.53 11.49
N GLU A 8 0.15 -7.81 11.95
CA GLU A 8 -0.24 -9.15 12.42
C GLU A 8 -1.67 -9.49 12.00
N PHE A 9 -1.86 -10.72 11.53
CA PHE A 9 -3.15 -11.38 11.35
C PHE A 9 -3.27 -12.49 12.38
N GLU A 10 -4.34 -12.47 13.16
CA GLU A 10 -4.64 -13.46 14.20
C GLU A 10 -5.94 -14.19 13.85
N GLY A 11 -5.86 -15.35 13.18
CA GLY A 11 -7.02 -16.20 12.87
C GLY A 11 -8.08 -15.48 12.02
N VAL A 12 -7.66 -14.80 10.97
CA VAL A 12 -8.53 -13.87 10.22
C VAL A 12 -9.35 -14.58 9.15
N ASP A 13 -10.67 -14.44 9.26
CA ASP A 13 -11.64 -14.80 8.22
C ASP A 13 -12.12 -13.52 7.52
N THR A 14 -11.94 -13.44 6.20
CA THR A 14 -12.30 -12.28 5.39
C THR A 14 -13.38 -12.61 4.37
N TYR A 15 -14.30 -11.66 4.16
CA TYR A 15 -15.48 -11.83 3.33
C TYR A 15 -15.65 -10.70 2.31
N TYR A 16 -16.18 -11.06 1.12
CA TYR A 16 -16.81 -10.15 0.16
C TYR A 16 -18.33 -10.37 0.24
N GLY A 17 -19.04 -9.52 0.97
CA GLY A 17 -20.46 -9.74 1.27
C GLY A 17 -20.68 -11.03 2.05
N SER A 18 -21.34 -12.01 1.44
CA SER A 18 -21.58 -13.35 2.04
C SER A 18 -20.49 -14.37 1.69
N ILE A 19 -19.63 -14.10 0.74
CA ILE A 19 -18.64 -15.06 0.23
C ILE A 19 -17.37 -14.94 1.07
N GLN A 20 -16.97 -16.05 1.73
CA GLN A 20 -15.70 -16.14 2.44
C GLN A 20 -14.54 -16.29 1.43
N ALA A 21 -13.52 -15.47 1.60
CA ALA A 21 -12.37 -15.41 0.71
C ALA A 21 -11.04 -15.75 1.40
N LEU A 22 -10.94 -15.56 2.71
CA LEU A 22 -9.81 -16.01 3.52
C LEU A 22 -10.33 -16.79 4.73
N TYR A 23 -9.58 -17.82 5.10
CA TYR A 23 -9.93 -18.78 6.15
C TYR A 23 -8.78 -18.87 7.14
N ASP A 24 -8.99 -18.48 8.40
CA ASP A 24 -8.10 -18.63 9.54
C ASP A 24 -6.65 -18.22 9.26
N ILE A 25 -6.47 -17.04 8.65
CA ILE A 25 -5.14 -16.55 8.24
C ILE A 25 -4.36 -16.06 9.46
N HIS A 26 -3.13 -16.57 9.58
CA HIS A 26 -2.11 -16.13 10.53
C HIS A 26 -0.88 -15.63 9.78
N LEU A 27 -0.46 -14.40 10.07
CA LEU A 27 0.69 -13.76 9.45
C LEU A 27 1.29 -12.76 10.43
N LYS A 28 2.62 -12.71 10.49
CA LYS A 28 3.35 -11.65 11.20
C LYS A 28 4.39 -11.05 10.29
N VAL A 29 4.54 -9.73 10.35
CA VAL A 29 5.60 -8.99 9.65
C VAL A 29 6.30 -8.12 10.68
N PHE A 30 7.61 -8.24 10.77
CA PHE A 30 8.45 -7.46 11.68
C PHE A 30 9.11 -6.28 10.98
N LYS A 31 9.65 -5.35 11.74
CA LYS A 31 10.31 -4.16 11.19
C LYS A 31 11.53 -4.56 10.35
N GLY A 32 11.60 -4.02 9.12
CA GLY A 32 12.70 -4.31 8.19
C GLY A 32 12.59 -5.66 7.46
N GLU A 33 11.52 -6.42 7.69
CA GLU A 33 11.32 -7.72 7.10
C GLU A 33 10.68 -7.61 5.69
N LEU A 34 11.10 -8.48 4.79
CA LEU A 34 10.48 -8.70 3.48
C LEU A 34 9.70 -10.01 3.50
N VAL A 35 8.38 -9.93 3.41
CA VAL A 35 7.49 -11.10 3.40
C VAL A 35 6.88 -11.29 2.01
N CYS A 36 6.99 -12.51 1.46
CA CYS A 36 6.41 -12.88 0.19
C CYS A 36 5.17 -13.76 0.37
N LEU A 37 4.04 -13.34 -0.21
CA LEU A 37 2.83 -14.17 -0.31
C LEU A 37 2.87 -14.95 -1.63
N LEU A 38 3.09 -16.26 -1.56
CA LEU A 38 3.15 -17.15 -2.72
C LEU A 38 1.83 -17.89 -2.90
N GLY A 39 1.48 -18.19 -4.16
CA GLY A 39 0.28 -18.94 -4.50
C GLY A 39 -0.21 -18.64 -5.91
N GLY A 40 -1.06 -19.52 -6.45
CA GLY A 40 -1.70 -19.37 -7.76
C GLY A 40 -2.67 -18.16 -7.82
N ASN A 41 -3.28 -17.96 -9.00
CA ASN A 41 -4.35 -16.99 -9.13
C ASN A 41 -5.55 -17.38 -8.25
N ALA A 42 -6.25 -16.39 -7.72
CA ALA A 42 -7.37 -16.58 -6.79
C ALA A 42 -7.01 -17.22 -5.42
N SER A 43 -5.74 -17.38 -5.05
CA SER A 43 -5.32 -17.94 -3.75
C SER A 43 -5.47 -16.97 -2.56
N GLY A 44 -6.06 -15.80 -2.74
CA GLY A 44 -6.31 -14.85 -1.66
C GLY A 44 -5.24 -13.79 -1.42
N LYS A 45 -4.10 -13.76 -2.15
CA LYS A 45 -3.02 -12.78 -1.98
C LYS A 45 -3.51 -11.34 -1.99
N SER A 46 -4.22 -10.98 -3.06
CA SER A 46 -4.78 -9.63 -3.21
C SER A 46 -5.89 -9.34 -2.18
N THR A 47 -6.59 -10.39 -1.72
CA THR A 47 -7.60 -10.27 -0.66
C THR A 47 -6.93 -9.95 0.67
N ALA A 48 -5.80 -10.59 1.01
CA ALA A 48 -5.04 -10.28 2.22
C ALA A 48 -4.60 -8.80 2.24
N LEU A 49 -4.06 -8.28 1.12
CA LEU A 49 -3.71 -6.86 1.00
C LEU A 49 -4.92 -5.92 1.16
N LYS A 50 -6.06 -6.26 0.53
CA LYS A 50 -7.31 -5.50 0.67
C LYS A 50 -7.87 -5.57 2.09
N THR A 51 -7.66 -6.66 2.80
CA THR A 51 -8.05 -6.83 4.22
C THR A 51 -7.27 -5.85 5.10
N ILE A 52 -5.95 -5.70 4.89
CA ILE A 52 -5.13 -4.70 5.59
C ILE A 52 -5.69 -3.28 5.38
N LEU A 53 -6.11 -2.95 4.17
CA LEU A 53 -6.65 -1.63 3.83
C LEU A 53 -8.08 -1.38 4.31
N GLY A 54 -8.72 -2.36 4.96
CA GLY A 54 -10.11 -2.25 5.42
C GLY A 54 -11.14 -2.27 4.28
N VAL A 55 -10.75 -2.75 3.09
CA VAL A 55 -11.65 -2.85 1.92
C VAL A 55 -12.53 -4.10 1.99
N CYS A 56 -12.06 -5.13 2.68
CA CYS A 56 -12.79 -6.39 2.88
C CYS A 56 -13.29 -6.49 4.32
N GLN A 57 -14.43 -7.17 4.51
CA GLN A 57 -15.02 -7.35 5.82
C GLN A 57 -14.34 -8.50 6.58
N ILE A 58 -13.85 -8.24 7.78
CA ILE A 58 -13.33 -9.24 8.70
C ILE A 58 -14.50 -9.67 9.61
N LYS A 59 -14.81 -10.96 9.67
CA LYS A 59 -15.85 -11.53 10.53
C LYS A 59 -15.31 -12.31 11.72
N LYS A 60 -14.05 -12.76 11.65
CA LYS A 60 -13.37 -13.48 12.73
C LYS A 60 -11.91 -13.07 12.77
N GLY A 61 -11.29 -13.15 13.94
CA GLY A 61 -9.89 -12.82 14.15
C GLY A 61 -9.64 -11.34 14.33
N ALA A 62 -8.38 -10.93 14.16
CA ALA A 62 -7.94 -9.56 14.31
C ALA A 62 -6.81 -9.24 13.33
N VAL A 63 -6.79 -8.00 12.80
CA VAL A 63 -5.63 -7.45 12.11
C VAL A 63 -5.07 -6.31 12.94
N ARG A 64 -3.77 -6.39 13.28
CA ARG A 64 -3.09 -5.36 14.07
C ARG A 64 -2.02 -4.68 13.25
N LEU A 65 -1.95 -3.37 13.36
CA LEU A 65 -0.89 -2.53 12.82
C LEU A 65 -0.17 -1.85 14.00
N LYS A 66 1.11 -2.19 14.20
CA LYS A 66 1.92 -1.71 15.34
C LYS A 66 1.22 -1.95 16.69
N GLY A 67 0.59 -3.13 16.85
CA GLY A 67 -0.17 -3.53 18.03
C GLY A 67 -1.62 -3.02 18.10
N GLU A 68 -2.00 -2.02 17.31
CA GLU A 68 -3.35 -1.47 17.28
C GLU A 68 -4.26 -2.27 16.34
N ARG A 69 -5.47 -2.63 16.79
CA ARG A 69 -6.49 -3.26 15.94
C ARG A 69 -7.02 -2.26 14.90
N ILE A 70 -7.04 -2.69 13.63
CA ILE A 70 -7.44 -1.83 12.50
C ILE A 70 -8.73 -2.28 11.81
N GLU A 71 -9.40 -3.33 12.29
CA GLU A 71 -10.68 -3.77 11.74
C GLU A 71 -11.74 -2.66 11.88
N GLY A 72 -12.49 -2.45 10.81
CA GLY A 72 -13.52 -1.42 10.75
C GLY A 72 -13.00 0.03 10.69
N LYS A 73 -11.70 0.23 10.73
CA LYS A 73 -11.12 1.56 10.51
C LYS A 73 -11.20 1.92 9.02
N PRO A 74 -11.47 3.19 8.68
CA PRO A 74 -11.50 3.62 7.29
C PRO A 74 -10.10 3.54 6.67
N THR A 75 -10.01 3.26 5.37
CA THR A 75 -8.74 3.16 4.62
C THR A 75 -7.85 4.38 4.81
N LYS A 76 -8.44 5.60 4.84
CA LYS A 76 -7.71 6.85 5.11
C LYS A 76 -6.94 6.80 6.44
N TYR A 77 -7.55 6.25 7.50
CA TYR A 77 -6.90 6.08 8.80
C TYR A 77 -5.72 5.12 8.70
N ILE A 78 -5.91 3.98 8.04
CA ILE A 78 -4.86 2.94 7.89
C ILE A 78 -3.67 3.49 7.11
N ILE A 79 -3.90 4.22 6.02
CA ILE A 79 -2.85 4.88 5.24
C ILE A 79 -2.10 5.92 6.08
N SER A 80 -2.81 6.73 6.88
CA SER A 80 -2.16 7.72 7.75
C SER A 80 -1.26 7.12 8.84
N ARG A 81 -1.42 5.81 9.13
CA ARG A 81 -0.56 5.05 10.05
C ARG A 81 0.70 4.48 9.38
N GLY A 82 0.93 4.79 8.09
CA GLY A 82 2.12 4.43 7.34
C GLY A 82 1.98 3.17 6.47
N VAL A 83 0.76 2.74 6.17
CA VAL A 83 0.51 1.67 5.19
C VAL A 83 0.41 2.30 3.80
N ALA A 84 1.20 1.81 2.85
CA ALA A 84 1.09 2.15 1.44
C ALA A 84 0.88 0.87 0.60
N ILE A 85 0.26 1.00 -0.55
CA ILE A 85 0.07 -0.10 -1.50
C ILE A 85 0.38 0.36 -2.91
N VAL A 86 1.14 -0.46 -3.63
CA VAL A 86 1.33 -0.31 -5.07
C VAL A 86 0.41 -1.31 -5.77
N PRO A 87 -0.66 -0.86 -6.46
CA PRO A 87 -1.60 -1.75 -7.11
C PRO A 87 -0.98 -2.43 -8.33
N GLU A 88 -1.43 -3.65 -8.65
CA GLU A 88 -1.00 -4.40 -9.82
C GLU A 88 -1.19 -3.63 -11.14
N ASN A 89 -2.28 -2.87 -11.26
CA ASN A 89 -2.61 -2.05 -12.43
C ASN A 89 -2.08 -0.61 -12.32
N ARG A 90 -1.02 -0.37 -11.55
CA ARG A 90 -0.33 0.92 -11.33
C ARG A 90 -1.23 2.00 -10.74
N ARG A 91 -2.42 2.27 -11.29
CA ARG A 91 -3.45 3.23 -10.85
C ARG A 91 -2.93 4.65 -10.63
N ILE A 92 -2.00 5.09 -11.47
CA ILE A 92 -1.60 6.49 -11.53
C ILE A 92 -2.75 7.35 -12.09
N PHE A 93 -2.66 8.65 -11.91
CA PHE A 93 -3.56 9.62 -12.53
C PHE A 93 -3.04 9.92 -13.94
N PRO A 94 -3.64 9.34 -15.01
CA PRO A 94 -3.03 9.32 -16.34
C PRO A 94 -2.93 10.71 -16.98
N ARG A 95 -3.81 11.64 -16.61
CA ARG A 95 -3.84 13.01 -17.14
C ARG A 95 -3.00 14.00 -16.36
N LEU A 96 -2.53 13.64 -15.17
CA LEU A 96 -1.63 14.45 -14.38
C LEU A 96 -0.18 14.22 -14.82
N SER A 97 0.67 15.22 -14.63
CA SER A 97 2.12 15.11 -14.81
C SER A 97 2.74 14.15 -13.78
N VAL A 98 4.00 13.79 -13.98
CA VAL A 98 4.79 13.01 -13.01
C VAL A 98 4.80 13.70 -11.65
N LEU A 99 5.10 15.02 -11.62
CA LEU A 99 5.13 15.78 -10.37
C LEU A 99 3.78 15.77 -9.66
N GLU A 100 2.70 16.09 -10.36
CA GLU A 100 1.35 16.11 -9.78
C GLU A 100 0.93 14.73 -9.24
N ASN A 101 1.30 13.62 -9.91
CA ASN A 101 1.07 12.28 -9.39
C ASN A 101 1.79 12.05 -8.06
N LEU A 102 3.07 12.45 -7.96
CA LEU A 102 3.86 12.31 -6.73
C LEU A 102 3.30 13.18 -5.61
N GLU A 103 2.90 14.43 -5.90
CA GLU A 103 2.23 15.31 -4.95
C GLU A 103 0.90 14.75 -4.45
N MET A 104 0.14 14.06 -5.31
CA MET A 104 -1.07 13.34 -4.91
C MET A 104 -0.78 12.20 -3.92
N GLY A 105 0.38 11.55 -4.01
CA GLY A 105 0.84 10.56 -3.01
C GLY A 105 1.00 11.17 -1.61
N ALA A 106 1.36 12.45 -1.52
CA ALA A 106 1.51 13.18 -0.27
C ALA A 106 0.22 13.89 0.20
N TYR A 107 -0.94 13.68 -0.45
CA TYR A 107 -2.19 14.42 -0.20
C TYR A 107 -2.65 14.44 1.27
N LEU A 108 -2.36 13.40 2.04
CA LEU A 108 -2.74 13.32 3.46
C LEU A 108 -1.73 13.97 4.41
N ARG A 109 -0.64 14.54 3.89
CA ARG A 109 0.48 15.12 4.66
C ARG A 109 0.43 16.65 4.63
N ASN A 110 0.96 17.27 5.69
CA ASN A 110 1.05 18.73 5.81
C ASN A 110 2.48 19.24 6.04
N ASP A 111 3.45 18.32 6.14
CA ASP A 111 4.86 18.57 6.46
C ASP A 111 5.66 18.91 5.19
N LYS A 112 5.45 20.11 4.67
CA LYS A 112 5.96 20.55 3.35
C LYS A 112 7.45 20.34 3.14
N ASP A 113 8.28 20.59 4.15
CA ASP A 113 9.74 20.43 4.03
C ASP A 113 10.13 18.96 3.92
N GLN A 114 9.46 18.08 4.66
CA GLN A 114 9.69 16.65 4.57
C GLN A 114 9.18 16.08 3.24
N ILE A 115 8.04 16.57 2.73
CA ILE A 115 7.52 16.20 1.40
C ILE A 115 8.55 16.53 0.31
N LYS A 116 9.18 17.72 0.36
CA LYS A 116 10.24 18.09 -0.59
C LYS A 116 11.47 17.17 -0.49
N ALA A 117 11.88 16.85 0.74
CA ALA A 117 13.00 15.94 0.98
C ALA A 117 12.69 14.53 0.46
N ASP A 118 11.48 14.03 0.67
CA ASP A 118 11.06 12.72 0.19
C ASP A 118 10.92 12.70 -1.35
N LEU A 119 10.42 13.77 -1.97
CA LEU A 119 10.40 13.92 -3.42
C LEU A 119 11.82 13.85 -4.02
N GLN A 120 12.81 14.46 -3.37
CA GLN A 120 14.20 14.37 -3.80
C GLN A 120 14.71 12.92 -3.73
N LYS A 121 14.39 12.17 -2.66
CA LYS A 121 14.72 10.73 -2.55
C LYS A 121 14.07 9.89 -3.66
N VAL A 122 12.81 10.18 -4.00
CA VAL A 122 12.13 9.53 -5.13
C VAL A 122 12.90 9.75 -6.42
N PHE A 123 13.37 10.97 -6.68
CA PHE A 123 14.17 11.28 -7.88
C PHE A 123 15.57 10.66 -7.86
N GLU A 124 16.17 10.44 -6.69
CA GLU A 124 17.41 9.69 -6.53
C GLU A 124 17.22 8.21 -6.84
N LEU A 125 16.11 7.61 -6.36
CA LEU A 125 15.76 6.22 -6.65
C LEU A 125 15.30 5.99 -8.09
N PHE A 126 14.60 6.97 -8.67
CA PHE A 126 14.02 6.90 -10.00
C PHE A 126 14.40 8.13 -10.85
N PRO A 127 15.66 8.27 -11.29
CA PRO A 127 16.13 9.47 -12.04
C PRO A 127 15.29 9.77 -13.29
N ARG A 128 14.74 8.74 -13.94
CA ARG A 128 13.87 8.89 -15.13
C ARG A 128 12.62 9.68 -14.85
N LEU A 129 12.08 9.61 -13.63
CA LEU A 129 10.90 10.43 -13.24
C LEU A 129 11.27 11.92 -13.15
N LYS A 130 12.49 12.24 -12.69
CA LYS A 130 12.99 13.62 -12.67
C LYS A 130 13.15 14.21 -14.06
N GLU A 131 13.72 13.42 -14.99
CA GLU A 131 13.90 13.82 -16.41
C GLU A 131 12.55 14.13 -17.08
N ARG A 132 11.48 13.49 -16.63
CA ARG A 132 10.12 13.55 -17.19
C ARG A 132 9.12 14.23 -16.27
N ILE A 133 9.57 15.09 -15.37
CA ILE A 133 8.79 15.67 -14.27
C ILE A 133 7.48 16.32 -14.72
N ASN A 134 7.49 16.97 -15.89
CA ASN A 134 6.32 17.65 -16.49
C ASN A 134 5.57 16.76 -17.50
N GLN A 135 6.04 15.54 -17.74
CA GLN A 135 5.40 14.63 -18.70
C GLN A 135 4.13 14.03 -18.10
N THR A 136 3.08 13.91 -18.91
CA THR A 136 1.80 13.33 -18.51
C THR A 136 1.93 11.82 -18.27
N GLY A 137 1.37 11.32 -17.19
CA GLY A 137 1.48 9.92 -16.76
C GLY A 137 1.07 8.89 -17.82
N MET A 138 0.05 9.19 -18.63
CA MET A 138 -0.41 8.30 -19.70
C MET A 138 0.64 8.09 -20.82
N THR A 139 1.60 8.99 -21.00
CA THR A 139 2.61 8.92 -22.04
C THR A 139 3.90 8.24 -21.59
N LEU A 140 3.99 7.86 -20.33
CA LEU A 140 5.11 7.10 -19.77
C LEU A 140 5.04 5.63 -20.23
N SER A 141 6.23 5.01 -20.35
CA SER A 141 6.33 3.56 -20.54
C SER A 141 5.76 2.79 -19.34
N GLY A 142 5.44 1.52 -19.55
CA GLY A 142 4.89 0.68 -18.47
C GLY A 142 5.80 0.59 -17.24
N GLY A 143 7.12 0.55 -17.44
CA GLY A 143 8.09 0.55 -16.34
C GLY A 143 8.13 1.90 -15.61
N GLU A 144 8.11 3.02 -16.34
CA GLU A 144 8.08 4.37 -15.74
C GLU A 144 6.78 4.62 -14.96
N GLN A 145 5.64 4.13 -15.47
CA GLN A 145 4.38 4.18 -14.73
C GLN A 145 4.43 3.37 -13.44
N GLN A 146 5.16 2.24 -13.42
CA GLN A 146 5.36 1.45 -12.20
C GLN A 146 6.27 2.17 -11.21
N MET A 147 7.36 2.81 -11.68
CA MET A 147 8.21 3.67 -10.85
C MET A 147 7.39 4.82 -10.25
N LEU A 148 6.53 5.47 -11.05
CA LEU A 148 5.67 6.55 -10.61
C LEU A 148 4.64 6.09 -9.55
N ALA A 149 4.11 4.86 -9.68
CA ALA A 149 3.18 4.30 -8.70
C ALA A 149 3.85 3.91 -7.37
N MET A 150 5.18 3.71 -7.37
CA MET A 150 5.97 3.42 -6.17
C MET A 150 6.48 4.69 -5.45
N GLY A 151 6.74 5.77 -6.20
CA GLY A 151 7.21 7.05 -5.67
C GLY A 151 6.13 7.82 -4.93
#